data_642dfe2041217d1d60a36542c122cbdd
#
_entry.id   642dfe2041217d1d60a36542c122cbdd
#
_cell.length_a   1.000
_cell.length_b   1.000
_cell.length_c   1.000
_cell.angle_alpha   90.00
_cell.angle_beta   90.00
_cell.angle_gamma   90.00
#
_symmetry.space_group_name_H-M   'P 1'
#
loop_
_entity.id
_entity.type
_entity.pdbx_description
1 polymer ?
#
loop_
_entity_poly.entity_id
_entity_poly.type
_entity_poly.pdbx_seq_one_letter_code
_entity_poly.pdbx_strand_id
1 'polypeptide(L)'
;MKIRKAVITAAGWGTRFLPITKSQPKEMLPLMNKPLVQYCVEEAVACGVELVVIVTALGKKAIEDYFDRSFELEHMLEQKGETKLVEEIRRLSSMVDIRYVCQKEHLGLGHAVLTARSIVGDEPFFLLLPDDLFEHPLVLRRMLEVYQRHQGSVLAVKRVTEKEIGRYGIIEPQRVTERIYLVMDLVEKPDPKEAPSDLAIMGRYILTPEIFQVLEDTPLGWNQEVQLTDSLQRLLRQQPVYAYEFEGERYDAGTPLGWLQTTIALALKDPDVGSGLMDYLDGLLQPVKVVHRQHR
;
A
#
# COMPACT_ATOMS: atom_id res chain seq x y z
N MET A 1 20.23 -9.53 8.32
CA MET A 1 19.08 -10.41 8.56
C MET A 1 18.13 -10.27 7.38
N LYS A 2 17.55 -11.35 6.86
CA LYS A 2 16.60 -11.31 5.73
C LYS A 2 15.18 -11.18 6.31
N ILE A 3 14.37 -10.27 5.77
CA ILE A 3 12.94 -10.22 6.10
C ILE A 3 12.22 -11.13 5.14
N ARG A 4 11.52 -12.14 5.65
CA ARG A 4 10.87 -13.19 4.86
C ARG A 4 9.36 -13.06 4.81
N LYS A 5 8.77 -12.20 5.64
CA LYS A 5 7.33 -12.08 5.79
C LYS A 5 6.87 -10.66 5.44
N ALA A 6 5.69 -10.57 4.83
CA ALA A 6 5.01 -9.31 4.60
C ALA A 6 3.55 -9.40 5.09
N VAL A 7 3.05 -8.30 5.62
CA VAL A 7 1.64 -8.11 5.99
C VAL A 7 1.05 -7.07 5.05
N ILE A 8 -0.07 -7.38 4.43
CA ILE A 8 -0.84 -6.47 3.58
C ILE A 8 -2.20 -6.28 4.23
N THR A 9 -2.53 -5.04 4.61
CA THR A 9 -3.80 -4.75 5.28
C THR A 9 -4.88 -4.42 4.27
N ALA A 10 -5.87 -5.31 4.14
CA ALA A 10 -6.96 -5.24 3.17
C ALA A 10 -8.35 -5.31 3.85
N ALA A 11 -8.46 -4.98 5.15
CA ALA A 11 -9.69 -5.12 5.92
C ALA A 11 -10.62 -3.89 5.92
N GLY A 12 -10.17 -2.74 5.41
CA GLY A 12 -10.92 -1.49 5.44
C GLY A 12 -12.22 -1.51 4.61
N TRP A 13 -13.23 -0.73 5.01
CA TRP A 13 -14.55 -0.67 4.34
C TRP A 13 -14.52 -0.09 2.92
N GLY A 14 -13.51 0.72 2.58
CA GLY A 14 -13.44 1.38 1.27
C GLY A 14 -14.55 2.41 1.03
N THR A 15 -15.04 3.08 2.07
CA THR A 15 -16.21 3.99 2.02
C THR A 15 -16.09 5.10 1.00
N ARG A 16 -14.87 5.54 0.67
CA ARG A 16 -14.62 6.58 -0.34
C ARG A 16 -15.01 6.15 -1.77
N PHE A 17 -15.13 4.84 -2.00
CA PHE A 17 -15.48 4.24 -3.29
C PHE A 17 -16.89 3.64 -3.32
N LEU A 18 -17.73 3.94 -2.34
CA LEU A 18 -19.15 3.54 -2.43
C LEU A 18 -19.80 4.20 -3.67
N PRO A 19 -20.71 3.47 -4.37
CA PRO A 19 -21.32 2.20 -3.96
C PRO A 19 -20.55 0.93 -4.37
N ILE A 20 -19.50 0.99 -5.23
CA ILE A 20 -18.85 -0.22 -5.75
C ILE A 20 -18.25 -1.09 -4.65
N THR A 21 -17.70 -0.48 -3.61
CA THR A 21 -17.10 -1.20 -2.48
C THR A 21 -18.10 -1.86 -1.54
N LYS A 22 -19.39 -1.75 -1.81
CA LYS A 22 -20.42 -2.58 -1.17
C LYS A 22 -20.21 -4.08 -1.48
N SER A 23 -19.73 -4.40 -2.67
CA SER A 23 -19.56 -5.79 -3.14
C SER A 23 -18.13 -6.13 -3.57
N GLN A 24 -17.33 -5.12 -3.92
CA GLN A 24 -15.96 -5.31 -4.38
C GLN A 24 -14.97 -4.65 -3.41
N PRO A 25 -14.01 -5.40 -2.83
CA PRO A 25 -12.96 -4.80 -2.00
C PRO A 25 -12.23 -3.69 -2.76
N LYS A 26 -11.93 -2.56 -2.10
CA LYS A 26 -11.16 -1.47 -2.73
C LYS A 26 -9.80 -1.94 -3.24
N GLU A 27 -9.22 -2.91 -2.57
CA GLU A 27 -7.92 -3.52 -2.88
C GLU A 27 -7.96 -4.33 -4.19
N MET A 28 -9.19 -4.66 -4.67
CA MET A 28 -9.44 -5.32 -5.95
C MET A 28 -9.80 -4.34 -7.06
N LEU A 29 -9.81 -3.04 -6.81
CA LEU A 29 -9.97 -2.05 -7.88
C LEU A 29 -8.79 -2.15 -8.85
N PRO A 30 -9.06 -2.24 -10.16
CA PRO A 30 -8.02 -2.45 -11.15
C PRO A 30 -7.23 -1.17 -11.42
N LEU A 31 -5.92 -1.30 -11.53
CA LEU A 31 -5.06 -0.35 -12.21
C LEU A 31 -4.55 -1.05 -13.48
N MET A 32 -5.06 -0.64 -14.62
CA MET A 32 -4.93 -1.38 -15.87
C MET A 32 -5.58 -2.79 -15.73
N ASN A 33 -4.80 -3.84 -15.85
CA ASN A 33 -5.23 -5.24 -15.77
C ASN A 33 -4.92 -5.94 -14.44
N LYS A 34 -4.39 -5.21 -13.44
CA LYS A 34 -4.01 -5.76 -12.14
C LYS A 34 -4.73 -5.04 -11.00
N PRO A 35 -5.22 -5.73 -9.97
CA PRO A 35 -5.77 -5.08 -8.78
C PRO A 35 -4.66 -4.48 -7.90
N LEU A 36 -5.02 -3.45 -7.11
CA LEU A 36 -4.12 -2.75 -6.19
C LEU A 36 -3.30 -3.71 -5.31
N VAL A 37 -3.93 -4.75 -4.79
CA VAL A 37 -3.27 -5.71 -3.88
C VAL A 37 -2.13 -6.46 -4.56
N GLN A 38 -2.23 -6.74 -5.86
CA GLN A 38 -1.18 -7.47 -6.60
C GLN A 38 0.12 -6.68 -6.66
N TYR A 39 0.07 -5.36 -6.83
CA TYR A 39 1.27 -4.52 -6.82
C TYR A 39 2.05 -4.66 -5.50
N CYS A 40 1.34 -4.73 -4.36
CA CYS A 40 1.98 -4.95 -3.06
C CYS A 40 2.61 -6.35 -2.95
N VAL A 41 1.93 -7.39 -3.45
CA VAL A 41 2.47 -8.76 -3.45
C VAL A 41 3.71 -8.84 -4.34
N GLU A 42 3.67 -8.29 -5.56
CA GLU A 42 4.81 -8.25 -6.48
C GLU A 42 6.00 -7.49 -5.86
N GLU A 43 5.77 -6.37 -5.19
CA GLU A 43 6.80 -5.57 -4.51
C GLU A 43 7.45 -6.36 -3.36
N ALA A 44 6.66 -7.04 -2.55
CA ALA A 44 7.14 -7.89 -1.46
C ALA A 44 8.00 -9.06 -2.00
N VAL A 45 7.53 -9.75 -3.03
CA VAL A 45 8.25 -10.84 -3.70
C VAL A 45 9.58 -10.36 -4.28
N ALA A 46 9.61 -9.18 -4.89
CA ALA A 46 10.84 -8.58 -5.43
C ALA A 46 11.88 -8.27 -4.33
N CYS A 47 11.46 -8.17 -3.06
CA CYS A 47 12.33 -8.03 -1.90
C CYS A 47 12.71 -9.38 -1.26
N GLY A 48 12.26 -10.51 -1.83
CA GLY A 48 12.59 -11.86 -1.38
C GLY A 48 11.73 -12.33 -0.21
N VAL A 49 10.51 -11.81 -0.09
CA VAL A 49 9.48 -12.33 0.84
C VAL A 49 9.07 -13.73 0.41
N GLU A 50 8.92 -14.62 1.40
CA GLU A 50 8.56 -16.03 1.23
C GLU A 50 7.12 -16.32 1.66
N LEU A 51 6.55 -15.44 2.52
CA LEU A 51 5.18 -15.54 3.04
C LEU A 51 4.54 -14.16 3.08
N VAL A 52 3.39 -14.02 2.42
CA VAL A 52 2.54 -12.84 2.50
C VAL A 52 1.31 -13.15 3.37
N VAL A 53 1.04 -12.33 4.36
CA VAL A 53 -0.18 -12.39 5.19
C VAL A 53 -1.11 -11.28 4.75
N ILE A 54 -2.24 -11.62 4.14
CA ILE A 54 -3.26 -10.63 3.78
C ILE A 54 -4.30 -10.58 4.90
N VAL A 55 -4.36 -9.42 5.58
CA VAL A 55 -5.38 -9.17 6.59
C VAL A 55 -6.63 -8.68 5.89
N THR A 56 -7.63 -9.53 5.80
CA THR A 56 -8.92 -9.30 5.12
C THR A 56 -10.05 -9.09 6.13
N ALA A 57 -11.26 -8.91 5.66
CA ALA A 57 -12.48 -8.81 6.47
C ALA A 57 -13.59 -9.66 5.88
N LEU A 58 -14.64 -9.89 6.65
CA LEU A 58 -15.82 -10.60 6.20
C LEU A 58 -16.36 -10.01 4.89
N GLY A 59 -16.67 -10.85 3.91
CA GLY A 59 -17.19 -10.43 2.60
C GLY A 59 -16.15 -10.04 1.56
N LYS A 60 -14.84 -10.15 1.86
CA LYS A 60 -13.75 -9.82 0.93
C LYS A 60 -13.14 -11.04 0.21
N LYS A 61 -13.95 -12.07 -0.04
CA LYS A 61 -13.52 -13.32 -0.68
C LYS A 61 -12.86 -13.12 -2.06
N ALA A 62 -13.20 -12.07 -2.79
CA ALA A 62 -12.61 -11.77 -4.09
C ALA A 62 -11.07 -11.63 -4.05
N ILE A 63 -10.47 -11.29 -2.90
CA ILE A 63 -9.01 -11.23 -2.74
C ILE A 63 -8.42 -12.64 -2.70
N GLU A 64 -9.08 -13.56 -2.00
CA GLU A 64 -8.69 -14.97 -1.92
C GLU A 64 -8.84 -15.64 -3.30
N ASP A 65 -10.03 -15.51 -3.90
CA ASP A 65 -10.35 -16.08 -5.22
C ASP A 65 -9.37 -15.58 -6.32
N TYR A 66 -8.80 -14.38 -6.16
CA TYR A 66 -7.87 -13.80 -7.13
C TYR A 66 -6.51 -14.51 -7.14
N PHE A 67 -5.98 -14.84 -5.98
CA PHE A 67 -4.66 -15.49 -5.87
C PHE A 67 -4.74 -17.01 -5.87
N ASP A 68 -5.92 -17.59 -5.62
CA ASP A 68 -6.12 -19.03 -5.65
C ASP A 68 -6.14 -19.57 -7.10
N ARG A 69 -5.85 -20.86 -7.23
CA ARG A 69 -5.90 -21.52 -8.54
C ARG A 69 -7.34 -21.70 -9.02
N SER A 70 -7.57 -21.40 -10.28
CA SER A 70 -8.84 -21.66 -10.97
C SER A 70 -8.66 -22.79 -12.00
N PHE A 71 -8.78 -24.04 -11.54
CA PHE A 71 -8.58 -25.21 -12.39
C PHE A 71 -9.51 -25.25 -13.62
N GLU A 72 -10.76 -24.81 -13.45
CA GLU A 72 -11.73 -24.78 -14.54
C GLU A 72 -11.34 -23.77 -15.62
N LEU A 73 -10.89 -22.57 -15.20
CA LEU A 73 -10.42 -21.54 -16.12
C LEU A 73 -9.13 -21.97 -16.81
N GLU A 74 -8.16 -22.53 -16.07
CA GLU A 74 -6.91 -23.05 -16.64
C GLU A 74 -7.21 -24.11 -17.71
N HIS A 75 -8.08 -25.07 -17.41
CA HIS A 75 -8.46 -26.14 -18.34
C HIS A 75 -9.15 -25.59 -19.61
N MET A 76 -10.07 -24.64 -19.44
CA MET A 76 -10.75 -24.01 -20.58
C MET A 76 -9.77 -23.27 -21.49
N LEU A 77 -8.79 -22.56 -20.91
CA LEU A 77 -7.76 -21.85 -21.67
C LEU A 77 -6.81 -22.81 -22.38
N GLU A 78 -6.42 -23.94 -21.73
CA GLU A 78 -5.62 -24.99 -22.35
C GLU A 78 -6.33 -25.59 -23.58
N GLN A 79 -7.63 -25.88 -23.47
CA GLN A 79 -8.43 -26.37 -24.60
C GLN A 79 -8.49 -25.38 -25.78
N LYS A 80 -8.41 -24.08 -25.51
CA LYS A 80 -8.38 -23.03 -26.53
C LYS A 80 -6.96 -22.74 -27.08
N GLY A 81 -5.93 -23.37 -26.51
CA GLY A 81 -4.54 -23.12 -26.90
C GLY A 81 -3.96 -21.79 -26.38
N GLU A 82 -4.60 -21.16 -25.41
CA GLU A 82 -4.21 -19.87 -24.81
C GLU A 82 -3.09 -20.03 -23.76
N THR A 83 -1.97 -20.60 -24.19
CA THR A 83 -0.86 -21.00 -23.29
C THR A 83 -0.29 -19.85 -22.47
N LYS A 84 -0.17 -18.65 -23.05
CA LYS A 84 0.34 -17.47 -22.33
C LYS A 84 -0.56 -17.05 -21.17
N LEU A 85 -1.87 -17.09 -21.37
CA LEU A 85 -2.83 -16.77 -20.31
C LEU A 85 -2.80 -17.82 -19.20
N VAL A 86 -2.67 -19.10 -19.56
CA VAL A 86 -2.50 -20.19 -18.56
C VAL A 86 -1.25 -19.96 -17.70
N GLU A 87 -0.11 -19.65 -18.33
CA GLU A 87 1.13 -19.37 -17.63
C GLU A 87 1.01 -18.16 -16.69
N GLU A 88 0.33 -17.09 -17.16
CA GLU A 88 0.10 -15.87 -16.35
C GLU A 88 -0.73 -16.18 -15.10
N ILE A 89 -1.85 -16.91 -15.24
CA ILE A 89 -2.72 -17.26 -14.12
C ILE A 89 -2.00 -18.20 -13.14
N ARG A 90 -1.26 -19.20 -13.64
CA ARG A 90 -0.48 -20.11 -12.80
C ARG A 90 0.64 -19.36 -12.04
N ARG A 91 1.31 -18.44 -12.71
CA ARG A 91 2.33 -17.60 -12.07
C ARG A 91 1.73 -16.79 -10.94
N LEU A 92 0.55 -16.21 -11.12
CA LEU A 92 -0.15 -15.45 -10.10
C LEU A 92 -0.39 -16.30 -8.83
N SER A 93 -0.93 -17.51 -9.00
CA SER A 93 -1.27 -18.41 -7.89
C SER A 93 -0.05 -19.10 -7.23
N SER A 94 1.13 -19.05 -7.86
CA SER A 94 2.36 -19.64 -7.35
C SER A 94 3.45 -18.64 -6.99
N MET A 95 3.13 -17.34 -7.01
CA MET A 95 4.09 -16.26 -6.86
C MET A 95 4.79 -16.27 -5.48
N VAL A 96 4.04 -16.58 -4.43
CA VAL A 96 4.48 -16.63 -3.04
C VAL A 96 3.45 -17.41 -2.21
N ASP A 97 3.86 -17.94 -1.05
CA ASP A 97 2.88 -18.47 -0.07
C ASP A 97 2.04 -17.31 0.49
N ILE A 98 0.70 -17.39 0.32
CA ILE A 98 -0.24 -16.37 0.81
C ILE A 98 -1.12 -16.99 1.87
N ARG A 99 -1.21 -16.34 3.02
CA ARG A 99 -2.13 -16.69 4.10
C ARG A 99 -3.08 -15.56 4.38
N TYR A 100 -4.33 -15.90 4.60
CA TYR A 100 -5.39 -14.94 4.90
C TYR A 100 -5.75 -15.00 6.37
N VAL A 101 -5.93 -13.82 6.97
CA VAL A 101 -6.44 -13.70 8.32
C VAL A 101 -7.54 -12.64 8.36
N CYS A 102 -8.67 -12.98 9.00
CA CYS A 102 -9.82 -12.10 9.04
C CYS A 102 -9.78 -11.17 10.25
N GLN A 103 -9.75 -9.87 10.02
CA GLN A 103 -10.01 -8.87 11.05
C GLN A 103 -11.52 -8.87 11.34
N LYS A 104 -11.93 -9.45 12.46
CA LYS A 104 -13.35 -9.60 12.82
C LYS A 104 -13.99 -8.28 13.27
N GLU A 105 -13.22 -7.42 13.91
CA GLU A 105 -13.66 -6.11 14.39
C GLU A 105 -12.85 -5.02 13.71
N HIS A 106 -13.53 -4.02 13.15
CA HIS A 106 -12.88 -2.93 12.41
C HIS A 106 -12.34 -1.86 13.36
N LEU A 107 -11.34 -2.21 14.15
CA LEU A 107 -10.70 -1.33 15.14
C LEU A 107 -9.45 -0.61 14.60
N GLY A 108 -9.39 -0.33 13.31
CA GLY A 108 -8.34 0.46 12.69
C GLY A 108 -7.12 -0.33 12.21
N LEU A 109 -6.11 0.42 11.72
CA LEU A 109 -4.92 -0.15 11.08
C LEU A 109 -4.04 -0.92 12.08
N GLY A 110 -3.84 -0.39 13.29
CA GLY A 110 -3.04 -1.08 14.31
C GLY A 110 -3.63 -2.44 14.67
N HIS A 111 -4.95 -2.52 14.83
CA HIS A 111 -5.63 -3.79 15.08
C HIS A 111 -5.53 -4.77 13.89
N ALA A 112 -5.58 -4.27 12.65
CA ALA A 112 -5.34 -5.11 11.48
C ALA A 112 -3.94 -5.73 11.51
N VAL A 113 -2.90 -4.94 11.84
CA VAL A 113 -1.53 -5.44 12.00
C VAL A 113 -1.46 -6.48 13.12
N LEU A 114 -2.07 -6.20 14.28
CA LEU A 114 -2.09 -7.13 15.43
C LEU A 114 -2.72 -8.47 15.06
N THR A 115 -3.76 -8.48 14.21
CA THR A 115 -4.44 -9.70 13.76
C THR A 115 -3.48 -10.66 13.04
N ALA A 116 -2.41 -10.16 12.40
CA ALA A 116 -1.41 -10.98 11.71
C ALA A 116 -0.39 -11.65 12.64
N ARG A 117 -0.36 -11.30 13.94
CA ARG A 117 0.67 -11.75 14.91
C ARG A 117 0.89 -13.25 14.92
N SER A 118 -0.19 -14.04 14.95
CA SER A 118 -0.11 -15.50 15.05
C SER A 118 0.60 -16.17 13.87
N ILE A 119 0.63 -15.52 12.71
CA ILE A 119 1.29 -16.00 11.48
C ILE A 119 2.69 -15.40 11.34
N VAL A 120 2.84 -14.12 11.67
CA VAL A 120 4.14 -13.44 11.62
C VAL A 120 5.09 -13.98 12.69
N GLY A 121 4.60 -14.22 13.90
CA GLY A 121 5.41 -14.67 15.04
C GLY A 121 6.42 -13.61 15.47
N ASP A 122 7.59 -14.04 15.90
CA ASP A 122 8.66 -13.20 16.46
C ASP A 122 9.71 -12.81 15.39
N GLU A 123 9.26 -12.56 14.17
CA GLU A 123 10.14 -12.15 13.06
C GLU A 123 9.82 -10.72 12.61
N PRO A 124 10.84 -9.96 12.15
CA PRO A 124 10.59 -8.69 11.47
C PRO A 124 9.87 -8.92 10.16
N PHE A 125 9.01 -7.98 9.78
CA PHE A 125 8.18 -8.10 8.60
C PHE A 125 7.99 -6.75 7.90
N PHE A 126 7.68 -6.82 6.60
CA PHE A 126 7.18 -5.68 5.86
C PHE A 126 5.69 -5.48 6.13
N LEU A 127 5.26 -4.23 6.29
CA LEU A 127 3.85 -3.87 6.27
C LEU A 127 3.61 -2.97 5.06
N LEU A 128 2.64 -3.36 4.20
CA LEU A 128 2.28 -2.63 2.99
C LEU A 128 0.80 -2.26 3.01
N LEU A 129 0.53 -1.00 2.71
CA LEU A 129 -0.84 -0.50 2.50
C LEU A 129 -1.15 -0.49 1.01
N PRO A 130 -2.20 -1.21 0.55
CA PRO A 130 -2.46 -1.44 -0.88
C PRO A 130 -2.82 -0.19 -1.68
N ASP A 131 -3.33 0.84 -1.04
CA ASP A 131 -3.71 2.09 -1.69
C ASP A 131 -2.53 3.05 -1.94
N ASP A 132 -1.35 2.74 -1.42
CA ASP A 132 -0.11 3.45 -1.69
C ASP A 132 0.75 2.69 -2.70
N LEU A 133 0.95 3.26 -3.90
CA LEU A 133 1.86 2.70 -4.89
C LEU A 133 3.08 3.60 -5.05
N PHE A 134 4.22 2.98 -5.31
CA PHE A 134 5.50 3.67 -5.49
C PHE A 134 6.01 3.45 -6.90
N GLU A 135 6.39 4.53 -7.57
CA GLU A 135 6.98 4.45 -8.91
C GLU A 135 8.28 3.66 -8.90
N HIS A 136 9.07 3.83 -7.86
CA HIS A 136 10.38 3.21 -7.76
C HIS A 136 10.30 1.86 -7.02
N PRO A 137 10.52 0.72 -7.70
CA PRO A 137 10.41 -0.61 -7.06
C PRO A 137 11.48 -0.87 -5.98
N LEU A 138 12.39 0.10 -5.76
CA LEU A 138 13.50 -0.05 -4.81
C LEU A 138 13.22 0.51 -3.41
N VAL A 139 12.06 1.11 -3.15
CA VAL A 139 11.78 1.72 -1.83
C VAL A 139 11.95 0.68 -0.71
N LEU A 140 11.28 -0.47 -0.82
CA LEU A 140 11.42 -1.54 0.19
C LEU A 140 12.86 -2.07 0.30
N ARG A 141 13.60 -2.15 -0.80
CA ARG A 141 15.02 -2.58 -0.77
C ARG A 141 15.88 -1.59 -0.01
N ARG A 142 15.69 -0.29 -0.23
CA ARG A 142 16.42 0.75 0.51
C ARG A 142 16.06 0.76 1.99
N MET A 143 14.78 0.57 2.31
CA MET A 143 14.35 0.40 3.70
C MET A 143 15.00 -0.84 4.34
N LEU A 144 15.13 -1.94 3.59
CA LEU A 144 15.81 -3.15 4.06
C LEU A 144 17.31 -2.89 4.35
N GLU A 145 18.00 -2.09 3.52
CA GLU A 145 19.39 -1.68 3.77
C GLU A 145 19.50 -0.86 5.07
N VAL A 146 18.54 0.07 5.32
CA VAL A 146 18.47 0.84 6.57
C VAL A 146 18.24 -0.10 7.76
N TYR A 147 17.29 -1.02 7.65
CA TYR A 147 17.00 -2.03 8.68
C TYR A 147 18.24 -2.89 8.98
N GLN A 148 18.94 -3.40 7.98
CA GLN A 148 20.13 -4.24 8.15
C GLN A 148 21.24 -3.50 8.87
N ARG A 149 21.38 -2.19 8.66
CA ARG A 149 22.40 -1.35 9.29
C ARG A 149 22.07 -0.99 10.73
N HIS A 150 20.82 -0.69 11.01
CA HIS A 150 20.38 -0.07 12.27
C HIS A 150 19.59 -1.00 13.19
N GLN A 151 19.05 -2.11 12.68
CA GLN A 151 18.30 -3.14 13.43
C GLN A 151 17.07 -2.64 14.19
N GLY A 152 16.46 -1.52 13.74
CA GLY A 152 15.21 -0.96 14.27
C GLY A 152 14.12 -0.90 13.23
N SER A 153 12.87 -0.68 13.64
CA SER A 153 11.77 -0.45 12.70
C SER A 153 12.08 0.70 11.73
N VAL A 154 11.61 0.60 10.47
CA VAL A 154 11.88 1.60 9.42
C VAL A 154 10.59 2.03 8.76
N LEU A 155 10.37 3.33 8.65
CA LEU A 155 9.21 3.96 8.03
C LEU A 155 9.62 4.58 6.69
N ALA A 156 8.83 4.39 5.63
CA ALA A 156 8.97 5.20 4.43
C ALA A 156 8.35 6.57 4.66
N VAL A 157 9.07 7.63 4.38
CA VAL A 157 8.58 9.01 4.52
C VAL A 157 8.81 9.83 3.26
N LYS A 158 7.94 10.81 3.05
CA LYS A 158 8.07 11.81 1.96
C LYS A 158 7.65 13.17 2.49
N ARG A 159 8.27 14.22 1.94
CA ARG A 159 7.84 15.58 2.21
C ARG A 159 6.50 15.86 1.57
N VAL A 160 5.62 16.48 2.33
CA VAL A 160 4.28 16.86 1.89
C VAL A 160 4.07 18.36 2.03
N THR A 161 3.11 18.90 1.30
CA THR A 161 2.72 20.30 1.45
C THR A 161 1.95 20.53 2.75
N GLU A 162 1.94 21.76 3.24
CA GLU A 162 1.20 22.16 4.46
C GLU A 162 -0.27 21.70 4.40
N LYS A 163 -0.91 21.77 3.23
CA LYS A 163 -2.31 21.35 3.03
C LYS A 163 -2.53 19.83 3.19
N GLU A 164 -1.49 19.05 3.07
CA GLU A 164 -1.55 17.59 3.13
C GLU A 164 -1.20 17.05 4.51
N ILE A 165 -0.52 17.83 5.36
CA ILE A 165 -0.04 17.40 6.70
C ILE A 165 -1.14 16.70 7.50
N GLY A 166 -2.33 17.30 7.61
CA GLY A 166 -3.46 16.73 8.36
C GLY A 166 -4.03 15.41 7.83
N ARG A 167 -3.43 14.82 6.79
CA ARG A 167 -3.85 13.53 6.22
C ARG A 167 -3.01 12.35 6.68
N TYR A 168 -1.81 12.60 7.24
CA TYR A 168 -0.79 11.60 7.50
C TYR A 168 -0.27 11.65 8.93
N GLY A 169 0.33 10.55 9.39
CA GLY A 169 1.23 10.59 10.53
C GLY A 169 2.50 11.36 10.15
N ILE A 170 2.91 12.30 10.99
CA ILE A 170 4.08 13.16 10.77
C ILE A 170 5.16 12.80 11.80
N ILE A 171 6.41 12.67 11.36
CA ILE A 171 7.53 12.36 12.25
C ILE A 171 8.23 13.63 12.74
N GLU A 172 8.80 13.57 13.93
CA GLU A 172 9.86 14.49 14.37
C GLU A 172 11.22 13.89 14.01
N PRO A 173 11.94 14.43 12.99
CA PRO A 173 13.13 13.80 12.47
C PRO A 173 14.41 14.32 13.13
N GLN A 174 15.30 13.44 13.56
CA GLN A 174 16.70 13.76 13.79
C GLN A 174 17.54 13.18 12.64
N ARG A 175 18.22 14.03 11.88
CA ARG A 175 18.97 13.61 10.69
C ARG A 175 20.16 12.71 11.04
N VAL A 176 20.23 11.53 10.41
CA VAL A 176 21.36 10.58 10.53
C VAL A 176 22.22 10.66 9.27
N THR A 177 21.60 10.64 8.08
CA THR A 177 22.26 10.85 6.79
C THR A 177 21.42 11.78 5.93
N GLU A 178 21.75 11.90 4.63
CA GLU A 178 20.97 12.75 3.71
C GLU A 178 19.48 12.39 3.68
N ARG A 179 19.17 11.09 3.73
CA ARG A 179 17.79 10.55 3.57
C ARG A 179 17.34 9.61 4.69
N ILE A 180 18.15 9.46 5.73
CA ILE A 180 17.83 8.60 6.87
C ILE A 180 17.72 9.48 8.10
N TYR A 181 16.65 9.29 8.84
CA TYR A 181 16.35 10.00 10.07
C TYR A 181 16.12 9.01 11.21
N LEU A 182 16.54 9.38 12.41
CA LEU A 182 16.05 8.79 13.64
C LEU A 182 14.74 9.51 13.98
N VAL A 183 13.69 8.76 14.26
CA VAL A 183 12.39 9.29 14.64
C VAL A 183 12.41 9.61 16.12
N MET A 184 12.18 10.86 16.48
CA MET A 184 12.16 11.32 17.86
C MET A 184 10.75 11.31 18.45
N ASP A 185 9.75 11.64 17.62
CA ASP A 185 8.33 11.58 17.95
C ASP A 185 7.46 11.38 16.69
N LEU A 186 6.18 11.03 16.88
CA LEU A 186 5.20 10.86 15.81
C LEU A 186 3.85 11.43 16.26
N VAL A 187 3.18 12.11 15.35
CA VAL A 187 1.84 12.66 15.59
C VAL A 187 0.90 12.26 14.46
N GLU A 188 -0.23 11.64 14.79
CA GLU A 188 -1.24 11.25 13.80
C GLU A 188 -2.09 12.45 13.40
N LYS A 189 -2.06 12.80 12.11
CA LYS A 189 -2.87 13.87 11.49
C LYS A 189 -2.89 15.18 12.29
N PRO A 190 -1.74 15.78 12.60
CA PRO A 190 -1.68 17.00 13.36
C PRO A 190 -2.31 18.18 12.62
N ASP A 191 -2.69 19.23 13.36
CA ASP A 191 -2.90 20.54 12.73
C ASP A 191 -1.59 20.96 12.04
N PRO A 192 -1.63 21.50 10.82
CA PRO A 192 -0.41 21.93 10.10
C PRO A 192 0.50 22.86 10.91
N LYS A 193 -0.08 23.67 11.80
CA LYS A 193 0.68 24.61 12.64
C LYS A 193 1.38 23.93 13.83
N GLU A 194 0.94 22.72 14.19
CA GLU A 194 1.47 21.95 15.33
C GLU A 194 2.31 20.76 14.86
N ALA A 195 2.42 20.54 13.55
CA ALA A 195 3.18 19.46 12.98
C ALA A 195 4.69 19.63 13.28
N PRO A 196 5.36 18.56 13.76
CA PRO A 196 6.79 18.64 14.08
C PRO A 196 7.69 18.77 12.86
N SER A 197 7.19 18.43 11.66
CA SER A 197 7.91 18.58 10.39
C SER A 197 6.94 18.47 9.20
N ASP A 198 7.50 18.44 7.99
CA ASP A 198 6.79 18.14 6.73
C ASP A 198 7.00 16.69 6.25
N LEU A 199 7.66 15.82 7.05
CA LEU A 199 7.93 14.43 6.71
C LEU A 199 6.77 13.53 7.14
N ALA A 200 5.97 13.13 6.16
CA ALA A 200 4.80 12.29 6.32
C ALA A 200 5.12 10.81 6.11
N ILE A 201 4.55 9.95 6.96
CA ILE A 201 4.67 8.50 6.85
C ILE A 201 3.82 8.03 5.67
N MET A 202 4.43 7.20 4.82
CA MET A 202 3.77 6.57 3.67
C MET A 202 3.54 5.08 3.93
N GLY A 203 2.71 4.44 3.15
CA GLY A 203 2.21 3.10 3.35
C GLY A 203 3.21 1.95 3.25
N ARG A 204 4.48 2.16 3.58
CA ARG A 204 5.52 1.13 3.64
C ARG A 204 6.28 1.20 4.95
N TYR A 205 6.37 0.04 5.62
CA TYR A 205 7.03 -0.10 6.92
C TYR A 205 7.85 -1.37 6.95
N ILE A 206 8.94 -1.37 7.70
CA ILE A 206 9.57 -2.54 8.27
C ILE A 206 9.33 -2.45 9.77
N LEU A 207 8.65 -3.45 10.31
CA LEU A 207 8.33 -3.50 11.73
C LEU A 207 9.03 -4.69 12.37
N THR A 208 9.54 -4.46 13.56
CA THR A 208 10.08 -5.52 14.42
C THR A 208 8.94 -6.14 15.24
N PRO A 209 9.10 -7.38 15.74
CA PRO A 209 7.99 -8.09 16.41
C PRO A 209 7.52 -7.43 17.71
N GLU A 210 8.33 -6.58 18.33
CA GLU A 210 7.97 -5.82 19.54
C GLU A 210 6.74 -4.94 19.32
N ILE A 211 6.45 -4.57 18.06
CA ILE A 211 5.25 -3.80 17.72
C ILE A 211 3.97 -4.52 18.17
N PHE A 212 3.93 -5.85 18.15
CA PHE A 212 2.73 -6.60 18.53
C PHE A 212 2.37 -6.42 20.00
N GLN A 213 3.37 -6.42 20.89
CA GLN A 213 3.14 -6.16 22.32
C GLN A 213 2.64 -4.73 22.52
N VAL A 214 3.24 -3.78 21.83
CA VAL A 214 2.83 -2.37 21.93
C VAL A 214 1.40 -2.17 21.41
N LEU A 215 1.03 -2.86 20.31
CA LEU A 215 -0.33 -2.80 19.75
C LEU A 215 -1.38 -3.35 20.72
N GLU A 216 -1.09 -4.43 21.46
CA GLU A 216 -1.98 -4.98 22.51
C GLU A 216 -2.25 -3.96 23.63
N ASP A 217 -1.22 -3.19 24.02
CA ASP A 217 -1.29 -2.21 25.09
C ASP A 217 -1.74 -0.81 24.61
N THR A 218 -1.95 -0.61 23.30
CA THR A 218 -2.36 0.69 22.74
C THR A 218 -3.86 0.88 22.92
N PRO A 219 -4.31 1.93 23.63
CA PRO A 219 -5.73 2.21 23.77
C PRO A 219 -6.35 2.64 22.44
N LEU A 220 -7.66 2.55 22.37
CA LEU A 220 -8.43 3.14 21.29
C LEU A 220 -8.22 4.66 21.26
N GLY A 221 -7.77 5.17 20.14
CA GLY A 221 -7.54 6.58 19.91
C GLY A 221 -8.67 7.22 19.10
N TRP A 222 -8.29 8.09 18.17
CA TRP A 222 -9.23 8.78 17.27
C TRP A 222 -10.14 7.78 16.53
N ASN A 223 -11.41 8.08 16.41
CA ASN A 223 -12.46 7.22 15.82
C ASN A 223 -12.65 5.85 16.50
N GLN A 224 -12.26 5.67 17.75
CA GLN A 224 -12.31 4.38 18.44
C GLN A 224 -11.48 3.29 17.72
N GLU A 225 -10.34 3.68 17.17
CA GLU A 225 -9.43 2.80 16.45
C GLU A 225 -8.09 2.69 17.18
N VAL A 226 -7.42 1.56 17.06
CA VAL A 226 -6.01 1.39 17.41
C VAL A 226 -5.18 1.99 16.28
N GLN A 227 -4.66 3.20 16.50
CA GLN A 227 -3.83 3.89 15.52
C GLN A 227 -2.42 3.29 15.50
N LEU A 228 -1.93 2.96 14.31
CA LEU A 228 -0.56 2.46 14.16
C LEU A 228 0.47 3.52 14.55
N THR A 229 0.21 4.78 14.25
CA THR A 229 1.10 5.91 14.60
C THR A 229 1.25 6.06 16.11
N ASP A 230 0.15 5.92 16.89
CA ASP A 230 0.21 5.97 18.35
C ASP A 230 1.01 4.78 18.91
N SER A 231 0.86 3.61 18.29
CA SER A 231 1.64 2.42 18.67
C SER A 231 3.12 2.59 18.35
N LEU A 232 3.46 3.18 17.20
CA LEU A 232 4.84 3.50 16.84
C LEU A 232 5.45 4.52 17.80
N GLN A 233 4.69 5.53 18.23
CA GLN A 233 5.13 6.50 19.23
C GLN A 233 5.46 5.82 20.58
N ARG A 234 4.67 4.83 20.98
CA ARG A 234 4.97 4.02 22.17
C ARG A 234 6.19 3.14 21.97
N LEU A 235 6.38 2.58 20.77
CA LEU A 235 7.53 1.76 20.43
C LEU A 235 8.86 2.52 20.54
N LEU A 236 8.87 3.85 20.29
CA LEU A 236 10.06 4.69 20.49
C LEU A 236 10.64 4.63 21.90
N ARG A 237 9.83 4.29 22.91
CA ARG A 237 10.30 4.13 24.29
C ARG A 237 11.09 2.83 24.53
N GLN A 238 10.99 1.88 23.60
CA GLN A 238 11.58 0.55 23.72
C GLN A 238 12.74 0.35 22.77
N GLN A 239 12.70 0.96 21.58
CA GLN A 239 13.72 0.79 20.55
C GLN A 239 13.76 2.00 19.61
N PRO A 240 14.89 2.22 18.91
CA PRO A 240 14.98 3.22 17.87
C PRO A 240 14.07 2.85 16.67
N VAL A 241 13.41 3.87 16.11
CA VAL A 241 12.67 3.79 14.85
C VAL A 241 13.33 4.73 13.87
N TYR A 242 13.58 4.27 12.67
CA TYR A 242 14.20 5.04 11.61
C TYR A 242 13.19 5.42 10.53
N ALA A 243 13.46 6.48 9.81
CA ALA A 243 12.68 6.87 8.65
C ALA A 243 13.61 6.99 7.43
N TYR A 244 13.15 6.49 6.29
CA TYR A 244 13.81 6.61 5.01
C TYR A 244 13.00 7.53 4.09
N GLU A 245 13.56 8.69 3.73
CA GLU A 245 12.99 9.64 2.77
C GLU A 245 13.27 9.13 1.36
N PHE A 246 12.23 8.54 0.74
CA PHE A 246 12.38 7.93 -0.58
C PHE A 246 12.26 8.94 -1.72
N GLU A 247 12.85 8.60 -2.87
CA GLU A 247 12.76 9.32 -4.13
C GLU A 247 11.69 8.74 -5.04
N GLY A 248 11.27 9.52 -6.02
CA GLY A 248 10.28 9.13 -7.01
C GLY A 248 8.85 9.49 -6.62
N GLU A 249 7.92 9.18 -7.51
CA GLU A 249 6.51 9.49 -7.28
C GLU A 249 5.84 8.42 -6.42
N ARG A 250 4.91 8.88 -5.60
CA ARG A 250 3.94 8.06 -4.88
C ARG A 250 2.56 8.36 -5.43
N TYR A 251 1.82 7.31 -5.70
CA TYR A 251 0.45 7.39 -6.16
C TYR A 251 -0.50 6.97 -5.03
N ASP A 252 -1.39 7.88 -4.61
CA ASP A 252 -2.43 7.63 -3.60
C ASP A 252 -3.71 7.16 -4.31
N ALA A 253 -3.86 5.84 -4.46
CA ALA A 253 -5.06 5.25 -5.03
C ALA A 253 -6.21 5.08 -4.01
N GLY A 254 -6.10 5.64 -2.82
CA GLY A 254 -7.11 5.55 -1.75
C GLY A 254 -8.32 6.47 -1.92
N THR A 255 -8.37 7.29 -2.98
CA THR A 255 -9.49 8.17 -3.33
C THR A 255 -9.88 8.00 -4.79
N PRO A 256 -11.14 8.30 -5.19
CA PRO A 256 -11.54 8.19 -6.61
C PRO A 256 -10.67 9.01 -7.55
N LEU A 257 -10.33 10.25 -7.19
CA LEU A 257 -9.44 11.07 -8.01
C LEU A 257 -8.02 10.49 -8.08
N GLY A 258 -7.45 10.11 -6.93
CA GLY A 258 -6.11 9.53 -6.88
C GLY A 258 -6.02 8.20 -7.64
N TRP A 259 -7.06 7.35 -7.55
CA TRP A 259 -7.16 6.13 -8.33
C TRP A 259 -7.16 6.39 -9.84
N LEU A 260 -7.94 7.39 -10.31
CA LEU A 260 -7.94 7.80 -11.72
C LEU A 260 -6.58 8.34 -12.16
N GLN A 261 -5.97 9.22 -11.36
CA GLN A 261 -4.64 9.76 -11.65
C GLN A 261 -3.58 8.66 -11.71
N THR A 262 -3.62 7.71 -10.77
CA THR A 262 -2.72 6.55 -10.75
C THR A 262 -2.92 5.68 -11.99
N THR A 263 -4.17 5.38 -12.35
CA THR A 263 -4.49 4.57 -13.54
C THR A 263 -3.96 5.24 -14.81
N ILE A 264 -4.19 6.54 -14.98
CA ILE A 264 -3.69 7.29 -16.14
C ILE A 264 -2.16 7.31 -16.16
N ALA A 265 -1.52 7.58 -15.02
CA ALA A 265 -0.06 7.63 -14.94
C ALA A 265 0.60 6.29 -15.30
N LEU A 266 0.02 5.17 -14.86
CA LEU A 266 0.50 3.82 -15.21
C LEU A 266 0.21 3.50 -16.68
N ALA A 267 -1.00 3.81 -17.16
CA ALA A 267 -1.38 3.56 -18.55
C ALA A 267 -0.53 4.33 -19.56
N LEU A 268 -0.14 5.57 -19.26
CA LEU A 268 0.76 6.35 -20.12
C LEU A 268 2.18 5.77 -20.21
N LYS A 269 2.60 4.96 -19.23
CA LYS A 269 3.89 4.27 -19.22
C LYS A 269 3.84 2.89 -19.86
N ASP A 270 2.64 2.38 -20.13
CA ASP A 270 2.45 1.06 -20.71
C ASP A 270 2.77 1.08 -22.20
N PRO A 271 3.61 0.15 -22.71
CA PRO A 271 4.05 0.16 -24.10
C PRO A 271 2.93 -0.11 -25.11
N ASP A 272 1.85 -0.81 -24.71
CA ASP A 272 0.79 -1.22 -25.61
C ASP A 272 -0.34 -0.17 -25.69
N VAL A 273 -0.60 0.56 -24.61
CA VAL A 273 -1.74 1.50 -24.55
C VAL A 273 -1.33 2.96 -24.44
N GLY A 274 -0.10 3.26 -24.01
CA GLY A 274 0.34 4.61 -23.64
C GLY A 274 0.23 5.63 -24.76
N SER A 275 0.64 5.30 -25.99
CA SER A 275 0.54 6.21 -27.15
C SER A 275 -0.92 6.50 -27.51
N GLY A 276 -1.77 5.47 -27.57
CA GLY A 276 -3.20 5.65 -27.88
C GLY A 276 -3.94 6.46 -26.82
N LEU A 277 -3.57 6.29 -25.54
CA LEU A 277 -4.14 7.09 -24.45
C LEU A 277 -3.68 8.54 -24.53
N MET A 278 -2.42 8.81 -24.87
CA MET A 278 -1.91 10.18 -25.05
C MET A 278 -2.68 10.90 -26.16
N ASP A 279 -2.84 10.28 -27.32
CA ASP A 279 -3.58 10.85 -28.46
C ASP A 279 -5.05 11.16 -28.07
N TYR A 280 -5.68 10.27 -27.31
CA TYR A 280 -7.03 10.46 -26.80
C TYR A 280 -7.14 11.65 -25.83
N LEU A 281 -6.21 11.77 -24.88
CA LEU A 281 -6.17 12.87 -23.93
C LEU A 281 -5.92 14.22 -24.62
N ASP A 282 -5.00 14.26 -25.58
CA ASP A 282 -4.73 15.45 -26.38
C ASP A 282 -5.98 15.89 -27.16
N GLY A 283 -6.73 14.94 -27.71
CA GLY A 283 -8.00 15.19 -28.38
C GLY A 283 -9.08 15.77 -27.44
N LEU A 284 -9.14 15.30 -26.19
CA LEU A 284 -10.07 15.82 -25.20
C LEU A 284 -9.74 17.25 -24.73
N LEU A 285 -8.44 17.57 -24.65
CA LEU A 285 -7.96 18.87 -24.14
C LEU A 285 -7.95 19.95 -25.23
N GLN A 286 -8.11 19.61 -26.52
CA GLN A 286 -8.26 20.60 -27.57
C GLN A 286 -9.58 21.37 -27.36
N PRO A 287 -9.54 22.72 -27.41
CA PRO A 287 -10.76 23.50 -27.30
C PRO A 287 -11.72 23.12 -28.43
N VAL A 288 -12.95 22.75 -28.08
CA VAL A 288 -14.02 22.51 -29.03
C VAL A 288 -14.14 23.75 -29.91
N LYS A 289 -13.74 23.66 -31.19
CA LYS A 289 -14.00 24.74 -32.17
C LYS A 289 -15.51 24.87 -32.29
N VAL A 290 -16.08 25.89 -31.62
CA VAL A 290 -17.48 26.24 -31.77
C VAL A 290 -17.67 26.71 -33.20
N VAL A 291 -18.18 25.84 -34.06
CA VAL A 291 -18.60 26.20 -35.42
C VAL A 291 -19.86 27.04 -35.26
N HIS A 292 -19.70 28.37 -35.27
CA HIS A 292 -20.82 29.28 -35.43
C HIS A 292 -21.42 29.02 -36.84
N ARG A 293 -22.49 28.22 -36.91
CA ARG A 293 -23.36 28.20 -38.06
C ARG A 293 -24.02 29.59 -38.13
N GLN A 294 -23.48 30.43 -39.00
CA GLN A 294 -24.21 31.62 -39.45
C GLN A 294 -25.43 31.12 -40.21
N HIS A 295 -26.60 31.26 -39.62
CA HIS A 295 -27.86 31.16 -40.35
C HIS A 295 -27.98 32.41 -41.21
N ARG A 296 -27.91 32.20 -42.53
CA ARG A 296 -28.41 33.17 -43.51
C ARG A 296 -29.91 32.94 -43.73
#